data_d72cc5ebd56d849ea4a97bef40688070
#
_entry.id   d72cc5ebd56d849ea4a97bef40688070
#
_cell.length_a   1.000
_cell.length_b   1.000
_cell.length_c   1.000
_cell.angle_alpha   90.00
_cell.angle_beta   90.00
_cell.angle_gamma   90.00
#
_symmetry.space_group_name_H-M   'P 1'
#
loop_
_entity.id
_entity.type
_entity.pdbx_description
1 polymer ?
#
loop_
_entity_poly.entity_id
_entity_poly.type
_entity_poly.pdbx_seq_one_letter_code
_entity_poly.pdbx_strand_id
1 'polypeptide(L)'
;MIAVPLLKWGQQTFGGITMSTIQEFNELHTSKEILFLGNAWDLLSALTLEKAGFKAIGTTSWGIANSLGYADGELIDFEQHLNIIKTIVENVKIPITADIEAGYAEDPKEIIDHVLRTADVGVAGINIEDSLKKQKGLREIPQHCTLLSKMRAALDNNGYKNFYINARTDTYLQKENPLQETMDRGRSYVDSGASGIFVPGVTLDEEIKEIALNISAPLNVLSLPGLTNCNKLDELGVKRLSFGNALSDKYIAFLEKIAEILVGNRDTSHLYRD
;
A
#
# COMPACT_ATOMS: atom_id res chain seq x y z
N MET A 1 -39.25 11.21 1.12
CA MET A 1 -38.21 10.95 0.11
C MET A 1 -36.99 11.72 0.50
N ILE A 2 -36.06 11.11 1.23
CA ILE A 2 -34.77 11.70 1.54
C ILE A 2 -33.91 11.45 0.29
N ALA A 3 -33.67 12.50 -0.48
CA ALA A 3 -32.75 12.43 -1.62
C ALA A 3 -31.33 12.20 -1.08
N VAL A 4 -30.83 10.98 -1.22
CA VAL A 4 -29.41 10.72 -1.10
C VAL A 4 -28.74 11.59 -2.18
N PRO A 5 -27.83 12.51 -1.84
CA PRO A 5 -27.15 13.28 -2.86
C PRO A 5 -26.36 12.33 -3.73
N LEU A 6 -26.79 12.17 -4.98
CA LEU A 6 -26.00 11.53 -6.01
C LEU A 6 -24.64 12.24 -6.04
N LEU A 7 -23.59 11.51 -5.75
CA LEU A 7 -22.22 11.95 -6.00
C LEU A 7 -22.18 12.43 -7.46
N LYS A 8 -22.04 13.73 -7.67
CA LYS A 8 -21.85 14.26 -9.01
C LYS A 8 -20.46 13.82 -9.48
N TRP A 9 -20.43 12.82 -10.31
CA TRP A 9 -19.25 12.40 -11.06
C TRP A 9 -18.90 13.53 -12.02
N GLY A 10 -17.95 14.39 -11.61
CA GLY A 10 -17.43 15.43 -12.49
C GLY A 10 -16.54 14.77 -13.53
N GLN A 11 -16.91 14.91 -14.82
CA GLN A 11 -15.98 14.66 -15.90
C GLN A 11 -14.77 15.58 -15.70
N GLN A 12 -13.63 15.02 -15.30
CA GLN A 12 -12.36 15.74 -15.24
C GLN A 12 -11.49 15.34 -16.44
N THR A 13 -11.01 16.36 -17.11
CA THR A 13 -9.99 16.29 -18.16
C THR A 13 -8.75 15.59 -17.63
N PHE A 14 -8.25 14.60 -18.38
CA PHE A 14 -6.99 13.90 -18.14
C PHE A 14 -5.86 14.94 -17.92
N GLY A 15 -5.48 15.11 -16.68
CA GLY A 15 -4.29 15.85 -16.30
C GLY A 15 -3.16 14.85 -16.08
N GLY A 16 -2.11 15.00 -16.87
CA GLY A 16 -0.90 14.18 -16.69
C GLY A 16 -0.38 14.28 -15.25
N ILE A 17 0.31 13.22 -14.80
CA ILE A 17 1.01 13.21 -13.51
C ILE A 17 1.89 14.43 -13.47
N THR A 18 1.53 15.37 -12.62
CA THR A 18 2.43 16.49 -12.38
C THR A 18 3.53 15.95 -11.46
N MET A 19 4.78 16.35 -11.72
CA MET A 19 5.92 16.14 -10.79
C MET A 19 5.55 16.48 -9.34
N SER A 20 4.51 17.27 -9.14
CA SER A 20 3.93 17.65 -7.85
C SER A 20 3.43 16.47 -7.02
N THR A 21 2.81 15.44 -7.62
CA THR A 21 2.20 14.33 -6.85
C THR A 21 3.26 13.41 -6.23
N ILE A 22 4.34 13.10 -6.98
CA ILE A 22 5.47 12.34 -6.44
C ILE A 22 6.19 13.15 -5.36
N GLN A 23 6.40 14.44 -5.59
CA GLN A 23 7.04 15.32 -4.62
C GLN A 23 6.20 15.45 -3.35
N GLU A 24 4.90 15.71 -3.48
CA GLU A 24 3.97 15.79 -2.36
C GLU A 24 4.00 14.50 -1.52
N PHE A 25 3.99 13.33 -2.17
CA PHE A 25 4.06 12.05 -1.47
C PHE A 25 5.37 11.86 -0.70
N ASN A 26 6.51 12.28 -1.26
CA ASN A 26 7.79 12.24 -0.55
C ASN A 26 7.80 13.20 0.65
N GLU A 27 7.24 14.42 0.51
CA GLU A 27 7.15 15.40 1.58
C GLU A 27 6.31 14.90 2.75
N LEU A 28 5.24 14.11 2.50
CA LEU A 28 4.45 13.46 3.55
C LEU A 28 5.27 12.51 4.43
N HIS A 29 6.30 11.83 3.88
CA HIS A 29 7.17 10.93 4.64
C HIS A 29 8.26 11.66 5.42
N THR A 30 8.54 12.93 5.11
CA THR A 30 9.53 13.76 5.80
C THR A 30 8.90 14.83 6.71
N SER A 31 7.57 14.84 6.77
CA SER A 31 6.82 15.76 7.64
C SER A 31 7.08 15.47 9.13
N LYS A 32 6.68 16.42 9.99
CA LYS A 32 6.74 16.21 11.46
C LYS A 32 5.77 15.12 11.91
N GLU A 33 4.61 15.04 11.28
CA GLU A 33 3.58 14.06 11.62
C GLU A 33 3.79 12.79 10.82
N ILE A 34 3.55 11.65 11.44
CA ILE A 34 3.53 10.35 10.78
C ILE A 34 2.47 10.33 9.67
N LEU A 35 2.82 9.82 8.50
CA LEU A 35 1.86 9.60 7.44
C LEU A 35 0.90 8.48 7.84
N PHE A 36 -0.35 8.83 8.14
CA PHE A 36 -1.44 7.90 8.33
C PHE A 36 -2.07 7.59 6.98
N LEU A 37 -1.81 6.39 6.44
CA LEU A 37 -2.15 5.99 5.10
C LEU A 37 -3.36 5.06 5.08
N GLY A 38 -4.46 5.50 4.47
CA GLY A 38 -5.63 4.66 4.19
C GLY A 38 -5.37 3.69 3.05
N ASN A 39 -5.90 2.47 3.13
CA ASN A 39 -5.78 1.50 2.06
C ASN A 39 -7.13 1.26 1.37
N ALA A 40 -7.15 1.43 0.05
CA ALA A 40 -8.30 1.26 -0.83
C ALA A 40 -8.17 0.01 -1.70
N TRP A 41 -9.31 -0.56 -2.11
CA TRP A 41 -9.38 -1.74 -2.97
C TRP A 41 -10.26 -1.54 -4.21
N ASP A 42 -11.00 -0.43 -4.24
CA ASP A 42 -11.83 0.00 -5.35
C ASP A 42 -11.98 1.53 -5.36
N LEU A 43 -12.67 2.04 -6.37
CA LEU A 43 -12.91 3.47 -6.48
C LEU A 43 -13.75 4.02 -5.33
N LEU A 44 -14.75 3.27 -4.85
CA LEU A 44 -15.64 3.75 -3.79
C LEU A 44 -14.90 3.93 -2.47
N SER A 45 -14.08 2.95 -2.10
CA SER A 45 -13.23 3.02 -0.90
C SER A 45 -12.22 4.18 -1.01
N ALA A 46 -11.60 4.37 -2.19
CA ALA A 46 -10.64 5.45 -2.41
C ALA A 46 -11.28 6.84 -2.27
N LEU A 47 -12.42 7.09 -2.92
CA LEU A 47 -13.16 8.34 -2.79
C LEU A 47 -13.66 8.60 -1.36
N THR A 48 -14.01 7.55 -0.64
CA THR A 48 -14.42 7.65 0.76
C THR A 48 -13.25 8.09 1.65
N LEU A 49 -12.06 7.51 1.45
CA LEU A 49 -10.85 7.89 2.17
C LEU A 49 -10.42 9.33 1.85
N GLU A 50 -10.44 9.74 0.58
CA GLU A 50 -10.17 11.13 0.18
C GLU A 50 -11.15 12.10 0.86
N LYS A 51 -12.44 11.81 0.80
CA LYS A 51 -13.49 12.62 1.46
C LYS A 51 -13.31 12.70 2.97
N ALA A 52 -12.82 11.64 3.61
CA ALA A 52 -12.51 11.59 5.03
C ALA A 52 -11.30 12.46 5.42
N GLY A 53 -10.49 12.93 4.44
CA GLY A 53 -9.36 13.84 4.66
C GLY A 53 -8.00 13.16 4.75
N PHE A 54 -7.88 11.91 4.33
CA PHE A 54 -6.56 11.27 4.17
C PHE A 54 -5.71 12.08 3.20
N LYS A 55 -4.40 12.18 3.48
CA LYS A 55 -3.47 12.97 2.68
C LYS A 55 -2.86 12.18 1.52
N ALA A 56 -2.88 10.87 1.62
CA ALA A 56 -2.50 9.94 0.57
C ALA A 56 -3.25 8.61 0.77
N ILE A 57 -3.34 7.79 -0.25
CA ILE A 57 -3.98 6.49 -0.23
C ILE A 57 -3.00 5.44 -0.75
N GLY A 58 -2.92 4.29 -0.06
CA GLY A 58 -2.33 3.07 -0.59
C GLY A 58 -3.40 2.16 -1.18
N THR A 59 -3.10 1.38 -2.20
CA THR A 59 -3.96 0.25 -2.51
C THR A 59 -3.68 -0.92 -1.57
N THR A 60 -4.58 -1.89 -1.52
CA THR A 60 -4.36 -3.18 -0.85
C THR A 60 -4.60 -4.29 -1.86
N SER A 61 -3.53 -5.07 -2.16
CA SER A 61 -3.58 -6.23 -3.05
C SER A 61 -4.62 -7.24 -2.58
N TRP A 62 -4.62 -7.55 -1.27
CA TRP A 62 -5.62 -8.38 -0.61
C TRP A 62 -7.06 -7.93 -0.92
N GLY A 63 -7.38 -6.65 -0.67
CA GLY A 63 -8.74 -6.13 -0.90
C GLY A 63 -9.12 -6.15 -2.37
N ILE A 64 -8.20 -5.82 -3.27
CA ILE A 64 -8.41 -5.88 -4.73
C ILE A 64 -8.70 -7.33 -5.15
N ALA A 65 -7.83 -8.29 -4.78
CA ALA A 65 -8.00 -9.69 -5.12
C ALA A 65 -9.34 -10.24 -4.61
N ASN A 66 -9.67 -10.01 -3.32
CA ASN A 66 -10.93 -10.44 -2.73
C ASN A 66 -12.16 -9.87 -3.44
N SER A 67 -12.13 -8.58 -3.84
CA SER A 67 -13.26 -7.95 -4.54
C SER A 67 -13.54 -8.58 -5.90
N LEU A 68 -12.56 -9.28 -6.47
CA LEU A 68 -12.64 -10.00 -7.75
C LEU A 68 -12.77 -11.52 -7.57
N GLY A 69 -12.88 -12.02 -6.33
CA GLY A 69 -13.07 -13.43 -6.01
C GLY A 69 -11.78 -14.26 -6.02
N TYR A 70 -10.62 -13.62 -5.92
CA TYR A 70 -9.32 -14.28 -5.82
C TYR A 70 -8.77 -14.22 -4.39
N ALA A 71 -7.97 -15.21 -4.02
CA ALA A 71 -7.12 -15.10 -2.84
C ALA A 71 -5.93 -14.17 -3.14
N ASP A 72 -5.34 -13.61 -2.09
CA ASP A 72 -4.10 -12.82 -2.17
C ASP A 72 -2.90 -13.67 -2.63
N GLY A 73 -1.86 -13.03 -3.15
CA GLY A 73 -0.62 -13.70 -3.56
C GLY A 73 -0.43 -13.83 -5.07
N GLU A 74 -0.71 -12.77 -5.83
CA GLU A 74 -0.53 -12.66 -7.28
C GLU A 74 -1.36 -13.69 -8.09
N LEU A 75 -2.54 -14.08 -7.56
CA LEU A 75 -3.47 -14.98 -8.26
C LEU A 75 -4.38 -14.24 -9.24
N ILE A 76 -4.51 -12.93 -9.08
CA ILE A 76 -5.15 -12.04 -10.05
C ILE A 76 -4.12 -11.69 -11.13
N ASP A 77 -4.58 -11.55 -12.37
CA ASP A 77 -3.78 -11.06 -13.49
C ASP A 77 -3.32 -9.60 -13.24
N PHE A 78 -2.06 -9.30 -13.60
CA PHE A 78 -1.50 -7.96 -13.44
C PHE A 78 -2.32 -6.88 -14.17
N GLU A 79 -2.86 -7.17 -15.34
CA GLU A 79 -3.70 -6.23 -16.11
C GLU A 79 -4.97 -5.87 -15.33
N GLN A 80 -5.62 -6.86 -14.73
CA GLN A 80 -6.82 -6.64 -13.92
C GLN A 80 -6.48 -5.80 -12.68
N HIS A 81 -5.36 -6.10 -12.01
CA HIS A 81 -4.87 -5.35 -10.87
C HIS A 81 -4.56 -3.89 -11.25
N LEU A 82 -3.79 -3.69 -12.31
CA LEU A 82 -3.41 -2.38 -12.83
C LEU A 82 -4.63 -1.54 -13.24
N ASN A 83 -5.65 -2.14 -13.84
CA ASN A 83 -6.87 -1.44 -14.23
C ASN A 83 -7.64 -0.87 -13.03
N ILE A 84 -7.65 -1.56 -11.89
CA ILE A 84 -8.26 -1.02 -10.66
C ILE A 84 -7.43 0.16 -10.13
N ILE A 85 -6.10 0.02 -10.08
CA ILE A 85 -5.20 1.10 -9.69
C ILE A 85 -5.42 2.32 -10.58
N LYS A 86 -5.45 2.13 -11.89
CA LYS A 86 -5.72 3.18 -12.89
C LYS A 86 -7.05 3.87 -12.62
N THR A 87 -8.11 3.09 -12.39
CA THR A 87 -9.45 3.64 -12.09
C THR A 87 -9.43 4.52 -10.84
N ILE A 88 -8.68 4.13 -9.80
CA ILE A 88 -8.53 4.94 -8.58
C ILE A 88 -7.77 6.24 -8.90
N VAL A 89 -6.62 6.14 -9.56
CA VAL A 89 -5.75 7.30 -9.87
C VAL A 89 -6.47 8.33 -10.74
N GLU A 90 -7.26 7.90 -11.72
CA GLU A 90 -7.99 8.81 -12.61
C GLU A 90 -9.10 9.61 -11.90
N ASN A 91 -9.53 9.19 -10.71
CA ASN A 91 -10.69 9.77 -10.01
C ASN A 91 -10.37 10.38 -8.64
N VAL A 92 -9.16 10.19 -8.11
CA VAL A 92 -8.69 10.70 -6.82
C VAL A 92 -7.64 11.78 -7.04
N LYS A 93 -7.63 12.81 -6.20
CA LYS A 93 -6.75 14.00 -6.36
C LYS A 93 -5.50 13.96 -5.48
N ILE A 94 -5.55 13.18 -4.41
CA ILE A 94 -4.42 13.01 -3.48
C ILE A 94 -3.46 11.92 -3.96
N PRO A 95 -2.19 11.93 -3.53
CA PRO A 95 -1.22 10.93 -3.94
C PRO A 95 -1.68 9.50 -3.69
N ILE A 96 -1.46 8.62 -4.67
CA ILE A 96 -1.73 7.18 -4.57
C ILE A 96 -0.40 6.42 -4.59
N THR A 97 -0.25 5.42 -3.72
CA THR A 97 0.81 4.41 -3.80
C THR A 97 0.20 3.04 -4.04
N ALA A 98 0.75 2.27 -4.98
CA ALA A 98 0.23 0.96 -5.34
C ALA A 98 0.96 -0.16 -4.60
N ASP A 99 0.20 -1.10 -4.05
CA ASP A 99 0.74 -2.37 -3.56
C ASP A 99 0.77 -3.36 -4.72
N ILE A 100 1.96 -3.67 -5.21
CA ILE A 100 2.18 -4.58 -6.35
C ILE A 100 2.83 -5.90 -5.94
N GLU A 101 2.69 -6.26 -4.68
CA GLU A 101 3.20 -7.51 -4.12
C GLU A 101 4.69 -7.75 -4.46
N ALA A 102 5.03 -8.90 -5.07
CA ALA A 102 6.41 -9.20 -5.50
C ALA A 102 6.70 -8.78 -6.96
N GLY A 103 5.73 -8.14 -7.64
CA GLY A 103 5.84 -7.58 -8.98
C GLY A 103 5.08 -8.35 -10.06
N TYR A 104 4.24 -9.32 -9.69
CA TYR A 104 3.39 -10.10 -10.62
C TYR A 104 4.15 -10.83 -11.73
N ALA A 105 5.42 -11.16 -11.48
CA ALA A 105 6.27 -11.93 -12.39
C ALA A 105 7.46 -12.54 -11.67
N GLU A 106 8.13 -13.51 -12.31
CA GLU A 106 9.39 -14.08 -11.82
C GLU A 106 10.61 -13.47 -12.52
N ASP A 107 10.48 -13.16 -13.82
CA ASP A 107 11.56 -12.50 -14.55
C ASP A 107 11.74 -11.06 -14.08
N PRO A 108 12.92 -10.67 -13.60
CA PRO A 108 13.21 -9.30 -13.20
C PRO A 108 12.92 -8.24 -14.27
N LYS A 109 12.99 -8.58 -15.55
CA LYS A 109 12.69 -7.64 -16.64
C LYS A 109 11.19 -7.36 -16.71
N GLU A 110 10.38 -8.40 -16.54
CA GLU A 110 8.92 -8.29 -16.52
C GLU A 110 8.45 -7.53 -15.28
N ILE A 111 9.05 -7.80 -14.10
CA ILE A 111 8.77 -7.03 -12.89
C ILE A 111 9.06 -5.52 -13.12
N ILE A 112 10.19 -5.19 -13.76
CA ILE A 112 10.55 -3.80 -14.05
C ILE A 112 9.56 -3.16 -15.03
N ASP A 113 9.10 -3.89 -16.05
CA ASP A 113 8.05 -3.44 -16.96
C ASP A 113 6.75 -3.15 -16.21
N HIS A 114 6.33 -4.04 -15.32
CA HIS A 114 5.16 -3.84 -14.47
C HIS A 114 5.29 -2.61 -13.58
N VAL A 115 6.46 -2.36 -13.00
CA VAL A 115 6.74 -1.15 -12.21
C VAL A 115 6.62 0.10 -13.06
N LEU A 116 7.19 0.13 -14.26
CA LEU A 116 7.09 1.28 -15.17
C LEU A 116 5.64 1.53 -15.57
N ARG A 117 4.91 0.49 -15.96
CA ARG A 117 3.49 0.60 -16.30
C ARG A 117 2.63 1.06 -15.13
N THR A 118 2.97 0.66 -13.91
CA THR A 118 2.33 1.16 -12.68
C THR A 118 2.66 2.63 -12.45
N ALA A 119 3.88 3.07 -12.72
CA ALA A 119 4.23 4.49 -12.69
C ALA A 119 3.48 5.30 -13.78
N ASP A 120 3.34 4.74 -15.00
CA ASP A 120 2.66 5.37 -16.14
C ASP A 120 1.17 5.65 -15.86
N VAL A 121 0.48 4.85 -15.02
CA VAL A 121 -0.91 5.13 -14.66
C VAL A 121 -1.07 6.26 -13.66
N GLY A 122 0.02 6.72 -12.99
CA GLY A 122 0.00 7.94 -12.22
C GLY A 122 0.13 7.80 -10.73
N VAL A 123 0.56 6.68 -10.23
CA VAL A 123 0.87 6.54 -8.80
C VAL A 123 2.14 7.28 -8.42
N ALA A 124 2.22 7.74 -7.19
CA ALA A 124 3.39 8.42 -6.63
C ALA A 124 4.47 7.45 -6.12
N GLY A 125 4.12 6.19 -5.94
CA GLY A 125 5.02 5.15 -5.45
C GLY A 125 4.39 3.77 -5.46
N ILE A 126 5.18 2.79 -5.02
CA ILE A 126 4.79 1.38 -4.91
C ILE A 126 5.24 0.79 -3.57
N ASN A 127 4.53 -0.25 -3.10
CA ASN A 127 5.12 -1.29 -2.25
C ASN A 127 5.58 -2.42 -3.16
N ILE A 128 6.78 -2.93 -2.90
CA ILE A 128 7.36 -4.10 -3.55
C ILE A 128 8.01 -5.01 -2.51
N GLU A 129 7.62 -6.28 -2.43
CA GLU A 129 8.06 -7.19 -1.38
C GLU A 129 9.12 -8.17 -1.85
N ASP A 130 9.87 -8.68 -0.87
CA ASP A 130 10.89 -9.71 -1.08
C ASP A 130 10.36 -11.15 -0.99
N SER A 131 9.08 -11.36 -0.72
CA SER A 131 8.45 -12.69 -0.67
C SER A 131 8.48 -13.40 -2.02
N LEU A 132 8.73 -14.70 -1.97
CA LEU A 132 8.58 -15.59 -3.13
C LEU A 132 7.13 -16.09 -3.21
N LYS A 133 6.47 -15.93 -4.37
CA LYS A 133 5.03 -16.25 -4.49
C LYS A 133 4.75 -17.72 -4.81
N LYS A 134 5.63 -18.37 -5.56
CA LYS A 134 5.48 -19.80 -5.91
C LYS A 134 5.99 -20.76 -4.87
N GLN A 135 6.74 -20.30 -3.90
CA GLN A 135 7.31 -21.10 -2.82
C GLN A 135 7.45 -20.25 -1.55
N LYS A 136 7.53 -20.91 -0.40
CA LYS A 136 7.85 -20.20 0.85
C LYS A 136 9.29 -19.67 0.81
N GLY A 137 9.48 -18.50 1.38
CA GLY A 137 10.79 -17.89 1.54
C GLY A 137 10.85 -16.47 1.01
N LEU A 138 11.99 -15.84 1.23
CA LEU A 138 12.30 -14.50 0.77
C LEU A 138 13.37 -14.57 -0.32
N ARG A 139 13.36 -13.63 -1.26
CA ARG A 139 14.48 -13.45 -2.19
C ARG A 139 15.75 -13.22 -1.38
N GLU A 140 16.86 -13.78 -1.84
CA GLU A 140 18.17 -13.50 -1.26
C GLU A 140 18.49 -12.00 -1.35
N ILE A 141 19.12 -11.43 -0.31
CA ILE A 141 19.41 -10.00 -0.22
C ILE A 141 20.07 -9.47 -1.51
N PRO A 142 21.14 -10.11 -2.06
CA PRO A 142 21.79 -9.60 -3.28
C PRO A 142 20.86 -9.60 -4.51
N GLN A 143 19.94 -10.58 -4.59
CA GLN A 143 18.99 -10.68 -5.71
C GLN A 143 17.96 -9.55 -5.63
N HIS A 144 17.38 -9.30 -4.45
CA HIS A 144 16.41 -8.24 -4.26
C HIS A 144 17.04 -6.85 -4.42
N CYS A 145 18.25 -6.65 -3.90
CA CYS A 145 19.03 -5.43 -4.10
C CYS A 145 19.30 -5.15 -5.59
N THR A 146 19.67 -6.18 -6.35
CA THR A 146 19.87 -6.05 -7.80
C THR A 146 18.57 -5.64 -8.50
N LEU A 147 17.43 -6.20 -8.08
CA LEU A 147 16.12 -5.85 -8.62
C LEU A 147 15.77 -4.39 -8.30
N LEU A 148 15.89 -3.96 -7.03
CA LEU A 148 15.63 -2.58 -6.60
C LEU A 148 16.51 -1.56 -7.35
N SER A 149 17.81 -1.83 -7.50
CA SER A 149 18.71 -0.94 -8.23
C SER A 149 18.32 -0.80 -9.71
N LYS A 150 17.91 -1.90 -10.35
CA LYS A 150 17.43 -1.86 -11.74
C LYS A 150 16.09 -1.14 -11.87
N MET A 151 15.16 -1.33 -10.92
CA MET A 151 13.90 -0.58 -10.87
C MET A 151 14.16 0.92 -10.74
N ARG A 152 15.01 1.34 -9.80
CA ARG A 152 15.37 2.74 -9.62
C ARG A 152 15.94 3.34 -10.89
N ALA A 153 16.92 2.67 -11.49
CA ALA A 153 17.53 3.12 -12.74
C ALA A 153 16.50 3.22 -13.88
N ALA A 154 15.59 2.24 -14.00
CA ALA A 154 14.54 2.27 -15.01
C ALA A 154 13.57 3.44 -14.80
N LEU A 155 13.11 3.66 -13.57
CA LEU A 155 12.24 4.78 -13.23
C LEU A 155 12.91 6.13 -13.52
N ASP A 156 14.15 6.31 -13.10
CA ASP A 156 14.90 7.56 -13.33
C ASP A 156 15.12 7.84 -14.82
N ASN A 157 15.43 6.79 -15.61
CA ASN A 157 15.61 6.90 -17.05
C ASN A 157 14.32 7.20 -17.82
N ASN A 158 13.17 6.83 -17.27
CA ASN A 158 11.85 7.11 -17.85
C ASN A 158 11.19 8.39 -17.27
N GLY A 159 11.95 9.21 -16.53
CA GLY A 159 11.49 10.52 -16.05
C GLY A 159 10.80 10.49 -14.68
N TYR A 160 10.69 9.34 -14.03
CA TYR A 160 10.08 9.16 -12.70
C TYR A 160 11.10 9.35 -11.57
N LYS A 161 11.88 10.43 -11.63
CA LYS A 161 12.82 10.78 -10.55
C LYS A 161 12.07 10.93 -9.22
N ASN A 162 12.64 10.40 -8.16
CA ASN A 162 12.06 10.42 -6.81
C ASN A 162 10.74 9.62 -6.67
N PHE A 163 10.40 8.78 -7.63
CA PHE A 163 9.30 7.82 -7.46
C PHE A 163 9.50 6.99 -6.19
N TYR A 164 8.48 6.88 -5.34
CA TYR A 164 8.65 6.28 -4.01
C TYR A 164 8.61 4.76 -4.07
N ILE A 165 9.77 4.12 -3.89
CA ILE A 165 9.88 2.66 -3.74
C ILE A 165 9.86 2.33 -2.25
N ASN A 166 8.74 1.81 -1.74
CA ASN A 166 8.61 1.29 -0.39
C ASN A 166 8.97 -0.20 -0.40
N ALA A 167 10.22 -0.53 -0.15
CA ALA A 167 10.67 -1.92 -0.15
C ALA A 167 10.12 -2.63 1.10
N ARG A 168 9.26 -3.63 0.88
CA ARG A 168 8.69 -4.46 1.93
C ARG A 168 9.58 -5.67 2.17
N THR A 169 9.82 -5.97 3.44
CA THR A 169 10.43 -7.25 3.83
C THR A 169 9.49 -8.02 4.75
N ASP A 170 9.21 -9.25 4.37
CA ASP A 170 8.28 -10.13 5.09
C ASP A 170 8.99 -10.99 6.15
N THR A 171 10.11 -10.54 6.67
CA THR A 171 10.89 -11.25 7.69
C THR A 171 10.05 -11.61 8.91
N TYR A 172 9.25 -10.66 9.44
CA TYR A 172 8.37 -10.90 10.59
C TYR A 172 7.19 -11.84 10.30
N LEU A 173 6.88 -12.07 9.04
CA LEU A 173 5.82 -13.00 8.63
C LEU A 173 6.35 -14.41 8.35
N GLN A 174 7.67 -14.57 8.09
CA GLN A 174 8.24 -15.82 7.59
C GLN A 174 9.42 -16.36 8.39
N LYS A 175 9.99 -15.61 9.34
CA LYS A 175 11.20 -16.00 10.07
C LYS A 175 10.98 -16.02 11.58
N GLU A 176 11.75 -16.88 12.24
CA GLU A 176 11.94 -16.81 13.69
C GLU A 176 13.09 -15.81 13.98
N ASN A 177 12.95 -14.98 15.04
CA ASN A 177 13.94 -13.97 15.43
C ASN A 177 14.38 -13.05 14.28
N PRO A 178 13.44 -12.34 13.63
CA PRO A 178 13.68 -11.67 12.36
C PRO A 178 14.44 -10.35 12.46
N LEU A 179 14.63 -9.77 13.65
CA LEU A 179 15.09 -8.40 13.85
C LEU A 179 16.40 -8.09 13.11
N GLN A 180 17.44 -8.90 13.31
CA GLN A 180 18.75 -8.65 12.70
C GLN A 180 18.68 -8.76 11.16
N GLU A 181 18.00 -9.80 10.65
CA GLU A 181 17.81 -9.97 9.20
C GLU A 181 16.99 -8.82 8.61
N THR A 182 15.98 -8.30 9.33
CA THR A 182 15.19 -7.14 8.91
C THR A 182 16.07 -5.90 8.76
N MET A 183 16.95 -5.64 9.72
CA MET A 183 17.87 -4.49 9.67
C MET A 183 18.88 -4.63 8.52
N ASP A 184 19.42 -5.84 8.30
CA ASP A 184 20.38 -6.10 7.23
C ASP A 184 19.73 -5.92 5.85
N ARG A 185 18.50 -6.45 5.66
CA ARG A 185 17.69 -6.24 4.45
C ARG A 185 17.35 -4.76 4.28
N GLY A 186 16.83 -4.11 5.31
CA GLY A 186 16.42 -2.71 5.23
C GLY A 186 17.56 -1.79 4.80
N ARG A 187 18.75 -1.91 5.40
CA ARG A 187 19.94 -1.14 5.00
C ARG A 187 20.32 -1.43 3.55
N SER A 188 20.40 -2.71 3.18
CA SER A 188 20.78 -3.12 1.83
C SER A 188 19.78 -2.63 0.78
N TYR A 189 18.49 -2.59 1.10
CA TYR A 189 17.44 -2.10 0.19
C TYR A 189 17.50 -0.59 0.00
N VAL A 190 17.77 0.17 1.07
CA VAL A 190 17.99 1.63 1.00
C VAL A 190 19.20 1.93 0.11
N ASP A 191 20.34 1.25 0.34
CA ASP A 191 21.54 1.40 -0.46
C ASP A 191 21.31 1.01 -1.94
N SER A 192 20.29 0.21 -2.21
CA SER A 192 19.90 -0.24 -3.54
C SER A 192 18.80 0.62 -4.20
N GLY A 193 18.41 1.74 -3.58
CA GLY A 193 17.50 2.72 -4.17
C GLY A 193 16.07 2.68 -3.66
N ALA A 194 15.77 1.95 -2.57
CA ALA A 194 14.49 2.07 -1.88
C ALA A 194 14.36 3.45 -1.23
N SER A 195 13.15 4.03 -1.27
CA SER A 195 12.83 5.33 -0.65
C SER A 195 12.38 5.19 0.80
N GLY A 196 11.81 4.05 1.14
CA GLY A 196 11.35 3.69 2.47
C GLY A 196 11.34 2.17 2.64
N ILE A 197 11.19 1.73 3.88
CA ILE A 197 11.13 0.30 4.23
C ILE A 197 9.79 0.00 4.89
N PHE A 198 9.15 -1.07 4.44
CA PHE A 198 7.92 -1.57 5.04
C PHE A 198 8.16 -2.91 5.71
N VAL A 199 7.82 -2.97 7.00
CA VAL A 199 7.98 -4.16 7.85
C VAL A 199 6.62 -4.56 8.43
N PRO A 200 5.80 -5.33 7.70
CA PRO A 200 4.56 -5.86 8.25
C PRO A 200 4.87 -6.93 9.31
N GLY A 201 4.03 -7.01 10.33
CA GLY A 201 4.13 -8.04 11.36
C GLY A 201 5.01 -7.69 12.57
N VAL A 202 5.84 -6.67 12.51
CA VAL A 202 6.55 -6.18 13.70
C VAL A 202 5.56 -5.53 14.68
N THR A 203 5.63 -5.92 15.97
CA THR A 203 4.69 -5.43 16.98
C THR A 203 5.34 -4.95 18.29
N LEU A 204 6.60 -5.33 18.54
CA LEU A 204 7.30 -4.95 19.75
C LEU A 204 7.90 -3.54 19.62
N ASP A 205 7.60 -2.67 20.57
CA ASP A 205 8.03 -1.27 20.56
C ASP A 205 9.55 -1.13 20.48
N GLU A 206 10.28 -1.98 21.22
CA GLU A 206 11.74 -1.99 21.25
C GLU A 206 12.33 -2.34 19.88
N GLU A 207 11.75 -3.33 19.21
CA GLU A 207 12.20 -3.75 17.87
C GLU A 207 11.86 -2.70 16.81
N ILE A 208 10.66 -2.11 16.86
CA ILE A 208 10.27 -1.01 15.96
C ILE A 208 11.24 0.16 16.11
N LYS A 209 11.56 0.56 17.34
CA LYS A 209 12.50 1.63 17.62
C LYS A 209 13.91 1.29 17.11
N GLU A 210 14.36 0.05 17.32
CA GLU A 210 15.66 -0.42 16.86
C GLU A 210 15.76 -0.41 15.34
N ILE A 211 14.73 -0.89 14.64
CA ILE A 211 14.64 -0.85 13.17
C ILE A 211 14.68 0.61 12.69
N ALA A 212 13.87 1.49 13.26
CA ALA A 212 13.80 2.90 12.87
C ALA A 212 15.12 3.64 13.09
N LEU A 213 15.89 3.31 14.13
CA LEU A 213 17.18 3.92 14.41
C LEU A 213 18.32 3.41 13.51
N ASN A 214 18.22 2.17 13.02
CA ASN A 214 19.29 1.51 12.28
C ASN A 214 19.11 1.54 10.76
N ILE A 215 17.96 2.01 10.26
CA ILE A 215 17.68 2.14 8.83
C ILE A 215 17.49 3.62 8.50
N SER A 216 18.35 4.18 7.65
CA SER A 216 18.33 5.60 7.29
C SER A 216 17.28 5.95 6.22
N ALA A 217 16.05 5.43 6.38
CA ALA A 217 14.91 5.71 5.50
C ALA A 217 13.61 5.68 6.30
N PRO A 218 12.51 6.32 5.83
CA PRO A 218 11.22 6.24 6.48
C PRO A 218 10.75 4.80 6.70
N LEU A 219 10.45 4.46 7.96
CA LEU A 219 9.88 3.16 8.33
C LEU A 219 8.36 3.20 8.21
N ASN A 220 7.79 2.26 7.47
CA ASN A 220 6.37 1.95 7.43
C ASN A 220 6.11 0.68 8.27
N VAL A 221 5.10 0.72 9.11
CA VAL A 221 4.57 -0.45 9.80
C VAL A 221 3.11 -0.68 9.45
N LEU A 222 2.66 -1.93 9.61
CA LEU A 222 1.26 -2.32 9.42
C LEU A 222 0.50 -2.16 10.73
N SER A 223 -0.67 -1.53 10.68
CA SER A 223 -1.57 -1.47 11.83
C SER A 223 -2.07 -2.87 12.19
N LEU A 224 -1.84 -3.25 13.44
CA LEU A 224 -2.26 -4.52 14.04
C LEU A 224 -2.87 -4.24 15.42
N PRO A 225 -3.62 -5.19 16.02
CA PRO A 225 -4.07 -5.04 17.41
C PRO A 225 -2.92 -4.68 18.34
N GLY A 226 -3.03 -3.57 19.08
CA GLY A 226 -1.98 -3.01 19.94
C GLY A 226 -1.00 -2.05 19.24
N LEU A 227 -1.02 -1.98 17.92
CA LEU A 227 -0.15 -1.11 17.09
C LEU A 227 -1.01 -0.18 16.23
N THR A 228 -1.79 0.71 16.87
CA THR A 228 -2.84 1.51 16.22
C THR A 228 -2.69 3.02 16.42
N ASN A 229 -1.82 3.46 17.31
CA ASN A 229 -1.72 4.86 17.73
C ASN A 229 -0.56 5.57 17.04
N CYS A 230 -0.87 6.51 16.14
CA CYS A 230 0.13 7.26 15.38
C CYS A 230 1.11 8.03 16.27
N ASN A 231 0.64 8.66 17.36
CA ASN A 231 1.53 9.44 18.23
C ASN A 231 2.59 8.54 18.89
N LYS A 232 2.15 7.39 19.41
CA LYS A 232 3.09 6.39 19.97
C LYS A 232 4.09 5.91 18.92
N LEU A 233 3.64 5.65 17.71
CA LEU A 233 4.51 5.16 16.62
C LEU A 233 5.50 6.23 16.15
N ASP A 234 5.11 7.50 16.12
CA ASP A 234 6.02 8.60 15.79
C ASP A 234 7.13 8.74 16.85
N GLU A 235 6.81 8.56 18.13
CA GLU A 235 7.82 8.52 19.21
C GLU A 235 8.82 7.35 19.07
N LEU A 236 8.42 6.27 18.41
CA LEU A 236 9.29 5.13 18.07
C LEU A 236 10.09 5.34 16.77
N GLY A 237 9.87 6.45 16.05
CA GLY A 237 10.57 6.78 14.82
C GLY A 237 9.90 6.30 13.55
N VAL A 238 8.68 5.76 13.63
CA VAL A 238 7.89 5.36 12.46
C VAL A 238 7.46 6.59 11.67
N LYS A 239 7.51 6.53 10.34
CA LYS A 239 7.11 7.64 9.45
C LYS A 239 5.87 7.36 8.62
N ARG A 240 5.41 6.11 8.58
CA ARG A 240 4.18 5.72 7.90
C ARG A 240 3.48 4.58 8.67
N LEU A 241 2.20 4.78 8.97
CA LEU A 241 1.28 3.73 9.43
C LEU A 241 0.25 3.47 8.35
N SER A 242 0.20 2.26 7.82
CA SER A 242 -0.83 1.79 6.90
C SER A 242 -1.64 0.66 7.54
N PHE A 243 -2.88 0.44 7.12
CA PHE A 243 -3.71 -0.60 7.73
C PHE A 243 -4.11 -1.75 6.78
N GLY A 244 -3.50 -1.80 5.59
CA GLY A 244 -3.62 -2.95 4.67
C GLY A 244 -5.06 -3.36 4.41
N ASN A 245 -5.37 -4.64 4.66
CA ASN A 245 -6.69 -5.21 4.47
C ASN A 245 -7.70 -4.89 5.59
N ALA A 246 -7.28 -4.32 6.74
CA ALA A 246 -8.13 -4.22 7.91
C ALA A 246 -9.46 -3.48 7.67
N LEU A 247 -9.46 -2.45 6.80
CA LEU A 247 -10.68 -1.72 6.47
C LEU A 247 -11.58 -2.52 5.53
N SER A 248 -11.04 -3.21 4.52
CA SER A 248 -11.81 -4.06 3.61
C SER A 248 -12.46 -5.23 4.34
N ASP A 249 -11.73 -5.89 5.25
CA ASP A 249 -12.27 -6.97 6.06
C ASP A 249 -13.38 -6.48 6.98
N LYS A 250 -13.21 -5.30 7.57
CA LYS A 250 -14.25 -4.69 8.41
C LYS A 250 -15.50 -4.32 7.62
N TYR A 251 -15.32 -3.84 6.39
CA TYR A 251 -16.41 -3.52 5.48
C TYR A 251 -17.20 -4.77 5.09
N ILE A 252 -16.50 -5.86 4.74
CA ILE A 252 -17.14 -7.15 4.41
C ILE A 252 -17.93 -7.66 5.61
N ALA A 253 -17.34 -7.71 6.79
CA ALA A 253 -18.02 -8.17 8.02
C ALA A 253 -19.25 -7.31 8.37
N PHE A 254 -19.20 -6.00 8.09
CA PHE A 254 -20.37 -5.13 8.26
C PHE A 254 -21.48 -5.47 7.27
N LEU A 255 -21.16 -5.67 5.99
CA LEU A 255 -22.14 -6.06 4.97
C LEU A 255 -22.79 -7.41 5.28
N GLU A 256 -22.00 -8.41 5.66
CA GLU A 256 -22.50 -9.73 6.08
C GLU A 256 -23.52 -9.59 7.21
N LYS A 257 -23.16 -8.86 8.27
CA LYS A 257 -24.05 -8.64 9.42
C LYS A 257 -25.37 -7.97 9.02
N ILE A 258 -25.31 -6.94 8.17
CA ILE A 258 -26.53 -6.26 7.70
C ILE A 258 -27.36 -7.20 6.83
N ALA A 259 -26.74 -7.94 5.92
CA ALA A 259 -27.43 -8.90 5.06
C ALA A 259 -28.16 -10.00 5.88
N GLU A 260 -27.52 -10.55 6.91
CA GLU A 260 -28.13 -11.52 7.84
C GLU A 260 -29.38 -10.95 8.53
N ILE A 261 -29.30 -9.70 9.03
CA ILE A 261 -30.43 -9.01 9.68
C ILE A 261 -31.59 -8.82 8.69
N LEU A 262 -31.29 -8.38 7.47
CA LEU A 262 -32.33 -8.15 6.45
C LEU A 262 -33.06 -9.46 6.06
N VAL A 263 -32.28 -10.53 5.85
CA VAL A 263 -32.82 -11.85 5.52
C VAL A 263 -33.63 -12.42 6.69
N GLY A 264 -33.08 -12.36 7.90
CA GLY A 264 -33.75 -12.91 9.11
C GLY A 264 -35.06 -12.20 9.45
N ASN A 265 -35.09 -10.89 9.34
CA ASN A 265 -36.29 -10.10 9.68
C ASN A 265 -37.25 -9.91 8.50
N ARG A 266 -36.80 -10.09 7.27
CA ARG A 266 -37.53 -9.75 6.02
C ARG A 266 -38.04 -8.30 6.05
N ASP A 267 -37.23 -7.40 6.62
CA ASP A 267 -37.55 -6.00 6.86
C ASP A 267 -36.32 -5.13 6.56
N THR A 268 -36.50 -4.13 5.71
CA THR A 268 -35.42 -3.21 5.27
C THR A 268 -35.27 -1.98 6.18
N SER A 269 -36.03 -1.86 7.26
CA SER A 269 -36.00 -0.68 8.15
C SER A 269 -34.64 -0.40 8.75
N HIS A 270 -33.78 -1.42 8.90
CA HIS A 270 -32.42 -1.27 9.37
C HIS A 270 -31.51 -0.45 8.44
N LEU A 271 -31.85 -0.34 7.15
CA LEU A 271 -31.09 0.49 6.18
C LEU A 271 -31.35 1.99 6.35
N TYR A 272 -32.33 2.39 7.14
CA TYR A 272 -32.80 3.76 7.31
C TYR A 272 -32.74 4.25 8.77
N ARG A 273 -32.10 3.48 9.63
CA ARG A 273 -31.86 3.88 11.03
C ARG A 273 -30.41 4.42 11.12
N ASP A 274 -30.25 5.62 11.70
CA ASP A 274 -28.97 6.23 12.04
C ASP A 274 -28.25 5.43 13.14
#